data_ec01c5949786e61a9edc7d40e6bfc5b3
#
_entry.id   ec01c5949786e61a9edc7d40e6bfc5b3
#
_cell.length_a   1.000
_cell.length_b   1.000
_cell.length_c   1.000
_cell.angle_alpha   90.00
_cell.angle_beta   90.00
_cell.angle_gamma   90.00
#
_symmetry.space_group_name_H-M   'P 1'
#
loop_
_entity.id
_entity.type
_entity.pdbx_description
1 polymer ?
#
loop_
_entity_poly.entity_id
_entity_poly.type
_entity_poly.pdbx_seq_one_letter_code
_entity_poly.pdbx_strand_id
1 'polypeptide(L)'
;LMFIALDKLAHQGIQQALIVVPERSIGSSFADEELTKYGFWADWKVQPHWNLCNAPNADDEKVAKSKVKAVGEFLTSDDKVLVCTHATFRFAVEELGVEIFDNRLIAIDEFHHVSSNPDNKLGNQLSQFIERDKAHIVAMTGSYFRGDSEAVLSPTDENKFETVTYTYYEKLNGYSYLKALDIGYFFYTGKYTDAVMKVLDPSLKTIIHIPNVNSKESTKIGKHLEVE
;
A
#
# COMPACT_ATOMS: atom_id res chain seq x y z
N LEU A 1 -6.10 -9.60 -2.36
CA LEU A 1 -4.68 -9.81 -2.67
C LEU A 1 -4.24 -11.24 -2.35
N MET A 2 -4.50 -11.76 -1.15
CA MET A 2 -4.12 -13.12 -0.74
C MET A 2 -4.56 -14.18 -1.75
N PHE A 3 -5.81 -14.14 -2.22
CA PHE A 3 -6.32 -15.03 -3.27
C PHE A 3 -5.49 -14.98 -4.56
N ILE A 4 -5.18 -13.77 -5.03
CA ILE A 4 -4.38 -13.59 -6.26
C ILE A 4 -2.98 -14.15 -6.08
N ALA A 5 -2.34 -13.90 -4.94
CA ALA A 5 -1.01 -14.41 -4.65
C ALA A 5 -0.97 -15.94 -4.61
N LEU A 6 -1.93 -16.57 -3.92
CA LEU A 6 -2.04 -18.02 -3.86
C LEU A 6 -2.31 -18.65 -5.24
N ASP A 7 -3.19 -18.05 -6.04
CA ASP A 7 -3.49 -18.54 -7.39
C ASP A 7 -2.26 -18.48 -8.29
N LYS A 8 -1.53 -17.38 -8.28
CA LYS A 8 -0.30 -17.24 -9.06
C LYS A 8 0.80 -18.22 -8.63
N LEU A 9 0.96 -18.42 -7.32
CA LEU A 9 1.92 -19.41 -6.79
C LEU A 9 1.56 -20.84 -7.19
N ALA A 10 0.28 -21.20 -7.20
CA ALA A 10 -0.16 -22.56 -7.48
C ALA A 10 -0.27 -22.88 -8.98
N HIS A 11 -0.69 -21.93 -9.81
CA HIS A 11 -1.13 -22.21 -11.18
C HIS A 11 -0.32 -21.51 -12.27
N GLN A 12 0.50 -20.50 -11.92
CA GLN A 12 1.20 -19.69 -12.92
C GLN A 12 2.73 -19.82 -12.86
N GLY A 13 3.24 -20.81 -12.12
CA GLY A 13 4.67 -21.10 -12.05
C GLY A 13 5.50 -20.06 -11.32
N ILE A 14 4.86 -19.14 -10.58
CA ILE A 14 5.54 -18.15 -9.75
C ILE A 14 6.20 -18.84 -8.56
N GLN A 15 7.45 -18.53 -8.28
CA GLN A 15 8.21 -19.18 -7.22
C GLN A 15 7.84 -18.67 -5.83
N GLN A 16 7.74 -17.35 -5.69
CA GLN A 16 7.53 -16.65 -4.42
C GLN A 16 6.71 -15.38 -4.64
N ALA A 17 6.00 -14.93 -3.61
CA ALA A 17 5.23 -13.70 -3.60
C ALA A 17 5.76 -12.72 -2.54
N LEU A 18 6.06 -11.49 -2.96
CA LEU A 18 6.41 -10.39 -2.08
C LEU A 18 5.21 -9.44 -1.99
N ILE A 19 4.69 -9.27 -0.78
CA ILE A 19 3.61 -8.33 -0.46
C ILE A 19 4.25 -7.05 0.07
N VAL A 20 4.13 -5.98 -0.70
CA VAL A 20 4.81 -4.71 -0.47
C VAL A 20 3.78 -3.66 -0.08
N VAL A 21 3.82 -3.22 1.18
CA VAL A 21 2.82 -2.33 1.78
C VAL A 21 3.42 -0.97 2.14
N PRO A 22 2.62 0.11 2.22
CA PRO A 22 3.15 1.43 2.51
C PRO A 22 3.71 1.54 3.92
N GLU A 23 3.07 0.88 4.90
CA GLU A 23 3.45 0.99 6.31
C GLU A 23 3.29 -0.33 7.07
N ARG A 24 3.91 -0.39 8.25
CA ARG A 24 3.99 -1.60 9.06
C ARG A 24 2.65 -2.08 9.62
N SER A 25 1.77 -1.16 9.97
CA SER A 25 0.42 -1.46 10.48
C SER A 25 -0.39 -2.26 9.47
N ILE A 26 -0.31 -1.91 8.19
CA ILE A 26 -0.95 -2.65 7.10
C ILE A 26 -0.30 -4.02 6.92
N GLY A 27 1.05 -4.08 6.92
CA GLY A 27 1.77 -5.35 6.78
C GLY A 27 1.46 -6.35 7.90
N SER A 28 1.22 -5.86 9.11
CA SER A 28 0.83 -6.71 10.25
C SER A 28 -0.53 -7.40 10.04
N SER A 29 -1.40 -6.85 9.21
CA SER A 29 -2.71 -7.46 8.89
C SER A 29 -2.62 -8.65 7.94
N PHE A 30 -1.47 -8.86 7.26
CA PHE A 30 -1.19 -10.04 6.43
C PHE A 30 -0.70 -11.23 7.29
N ALA A 31 -1.38 -11.46 8.41
CA ALA A 31 -1.20 -12.67 9.21
C ALA A 31 -1.90 -13.86 8.55
N ASP A 32 -1.75 -15.05 9.14
CA ASP A 32 -2.45 -16.26 8.69
C ASP A 32 -3.96 -16.03 8.64
N GLU A 33 -4.59 -16.47 7.55
CA GLU A 33 -6.03 -16.36 7.34
C GLU A 33 -6.61 -17.64 6.76
N GLU A 34 -7.69 -18.14 7.38
CA GLU A 34 -8.39 -19.36 6.97
C GLU A 34 -9.37 -19.07 5.82
N LEU A 35 -8.84 -18.91 4.60
CA LEU A 35 -9.62 -18.58 3.42
C LEU A 35 -10.53 -19.74 2.97
N THR A 36 -10.21 -20.97 3.34
CA THR A 36 -11.04 -22.17 3.08
C THR A 36 -12.42 -22.04 3.71
N LYS A 37 -12.58 -21.32 4.81
CA LYS A 37 -13.90 -21.02 5.42
C LYS A 37 -14.83 -20.23 4.47
N TYR A 38 -14.25 -19.53 3.52
CA TYR A 38 -14.99 -18.71 2.54
C TYR A 38 -15.08 -19.39 1.17
N GLY A 39 -14.78 -20.70 1.11
CA GLY A 39 -14.85 -21.49 -0.11
C GLY A 39 -13.64 -21.36 -1.03
N PHE A 40 -12.53 -20.81 -0.55
CA PHE A 40 -11.29 -20.84 -1.29
C PHE A 40 -10.57 -22.19 -1.11
N TRP A 41 -9.73 -22.56 -2.07
CA TRP A 41 -9.09 -23.89 -2.09
C TRP A 41 -7.89 -24.05 -1.16
N ALA A 42 -7.33 -22.92 -0.63
CA ALA A 42 -6.19 -22.94 0.28
C ALA A 42 -6.28 -21.79 1.28
N ASP A 43 -5.62 -21.96 2.42
CA ASP A 43 -5.44 -20.91 3.42
C ASP A 43 -4.21 -20.06 3.14
N TRP A 44 -4.29 -18.79 3.53
CA TRP A 44 -3.13 -17.91 3.51
C TRP A 44 -2.23 -18.17 4.71
N LYS A 45 -0.94 -18.39 4.45
CA LYS A 45 0.07 -18.65 5.46
C LYS A 45 1.31 -17.79 5.24
N VAL A 46 1.75 -17.11 6.28
CA VAL A 46 3.01 -16.34 6.28
C VAL A 46 3.85 -16.77 7.48
N GLN A 47 5.04 -17.26 7.23
CA GLN A 47 5.96 -17.57 8.32
C GLN A 47 6.25 -16.29 9.12
N PRO A 48 6.18 -16.32 10.47
CA PRO A 48 6.31 -15.11 11.30
C PRO A 48 7.57 -14.30 11.02
N HIS A 49 8.70 -14.94 10.73
CA HIS A 49 9.97 -14.29 10.43
C HIS A 49 10.02 -13.67 9.02
N TRP A 50 9.11 -14.04 8.12
CA TRP A 50 8.96 -13.42 6.79
C TRP A 50 7.94 -12.28 6.76
N ASN A 51 7.24 -12.00 7.86
CA ASN A 51 6.51 -10.74 8.00
C ASN A 51 7.43 -9.68 8.63
N LEU A 52 8.21 -9.00 7.80
CA LEU A 52 9.19 -8.00 8.22
C LEU A 52 8.55 -6.72 8.81
N CYS A 53 7.22 -6.60 8.73
CA CYS A 53 6.49 -5.51 9.35
C CYS A 53 6.31 -5.69 10.86
N ASN A 54 6.40 -6.92 11.37
CA ASN A 54 6.26 -7.24 12.79
C ASN A 54 7.55 -7.07 13.62
N ALA A 55 8.68 -6.80 12.95
CA ALA A 55 9.96 -6.62 13.65
C ALA A 55 9.93 -5.39 14.58
N PRO A 56 10.41 -5.48 15.83
CA PRO A 56 10.50 -4.32 16.71
C PRO A 56 11.52 -3.29 16.20
N ASN A 57 11.31 -2.02 16.54
CA ASN A 57 12.25 -0.89 16.35
C ASN A 57 12.75 -0.69 14.91
N ALA A 58 11.85 -0.22 14.02
CA ALA A 58 12.12 -0.06 12.59
C ALA A 58 13.09 1.08 12.21
N ASP A 59 13.39 1.99 13.11
CA ASP A 59 14.14 3.24 12.83
C ASP A 59 15.65 3.10 13.04
N ASP A 60 16.15 1.95 13.48
CA ASP A 60 17.58 1.68 13.63
C ASP A 60 18.16 1.21 12.26
N GLU A 61 19.26 1.83 11.84
CA GLU A 61 19.99 1.48 10.61
C GLU A 61 20.39 -0.01 10.58
N LYS A 62 20.75 -0.59 11.74
CA LYS A 62 21.06 -2.01 11.84
C LYS A 62 19.84 -2.88 11.54
N VAL A 63 18.65 -2.46 11.99
CA VAL A 63 17.40 -3.17 11.71
C VAL A 63 17.03 -3.05 10.23
N ALA A 64 17.26 -1.89 9.60
CA ALA A 64 17.04 -1.71 8.18
C ALA A 64 17.92 -2.65 7.35
N LYS A 65 19.23 -2.72 7.63
CA LYS A 65 20.17 -3.66 6.97
C LYS A 65 19.79 -5.12 7.22
N SER A 66 19.34 -5.46 8.42
CA SER A 66 18.84 -6.80 8.75
C SER A 66 17.62 -7.19 7.93
N LYS A 67 16.71 -6.25 7.63
CA LYS A 67 15.52 -6.50 6.80
C LYS A 67 15.87 -6.72 5.34
N VAL A 68 16.80 -5.95 4.77
CA VAL A 68 17.30 -6.17 3.41
C VAL A 68 17.96 -7.53 3.28
N LYS A 69 18.80 -7.90 4.24
CA LYS A 69 19.39 -9.24 4.31
C LYS A 69 18.32 -10.33 4.37
N ALA A 70 17.27 -10.15 5.18
CA ALA A 70 16.15 -11.08 5.27
C ALA A 70 15.39 -11.24 3.94
N VAL A 71 15.24 -10.17 3.15
CA VAL A 71 14.70 -10.28 1.79
C VAL A 71 15.59 -11.16 0.92
N GLY A 72 16.91 -10.99 0.95
CA GLY A 72 17.85 -11.83 0.22
C GLY A 72 17.81 -13.30 0.64
N GLU A 73 17.72 -13.57 1.95
CA GLU A 73 17.57 -14.92 2.50
C GLU A 73 16.25 -15.55 2.08
N PHE A 74 15.15 -14.80 2.10
CA PHE A 74 13.85 -15.26 1.59
C PHE A 74 13.92 -15.66 0.13
N LEU A 75 14.50 -14.82 -0.71
CA LEU A 75 14.58 -15.06 -2.16
C LEU A 75 15.38 -16.31 -2.53
N THR A 76 16.22 -16.79 -1.62
CA THR A 76 16.99 -18.05 -1.76
C THR A 76 16.39 -19.24 -1.01
N SER A 77 15.28 -19.03 -0.28
CA SER A 77 14.58 -20.08 0.47
C SER A 77 13.48 -20.75 -0.38
N ASP A 78 12.89 -21.82 0.16
CA ASP A 78 11.72 -22.48 -0.42
C ASP A 78 10.38 -21.91 0.06
N ASP A 79 10.42 -20.96 0.99
CA ASP A 79 9.23 -20.29 1.53
C ASP A 79 8.55 -19.43 0.46
N LYS A 80 7.21 -19.30 0.57
CA LYS A 80 6.39 -18.80 -0.53
C LYS A 80 5.99 -17.34 -0.43
N VAL A 81 5.92 -16.79 0.79
CA VAL A 81 5.37 -15.45 1.01
C VAL A 81 6.25 -14.64 1.95
N LEU A 82 6.58 -13.42 1.53
CA LEU A 82 7.21 -12.40 2.36
C LEU A 82 6.36 -11.14 2.36
N VAL A 83 6.26 -10.49 3.51
CA VAL A 83 5.60 -9.19 3.68
C VAL A 83 6.61 -8.15 4.12
N CYS A 84 6.70 -7.04 3.41
CA CYS A 84 7.60 -5.94 3.77
C CYS A 84 7.02 -4.57 3.40
N THR A 85 7.64 -3.51 3.90
CA THR A 85 7.24 -2.14 3.54
C THR A 85 7.84 -1.69 2.20
N HIS A 86 7.24 -0.66 1.56
CA HIS A 86 7.79 0.00 0.37
C HIS A 86 9.26 0.40 0.57
N ALA A 87 9.60 0.92 1.74
CA ALA A 87 10.98 1.30 2.06
C ALA A 87 11.93 0.09 2.08
N THR A 88 11.53 -1.00 2.74
CA THR A 88 12.35 -2.23 2.79
C THR A 88 12.54 -2.82 1.39
N PHE A 89 11.48 -2.90 0.60
CA PHE A 89 11.54 -3.39 -0.77
C PHE A 89 12.49 -2.54 -1.64
N ARG A 90 12.34 -1.22 -1.59
CA ARG A 90 13.20 -0.29 -2.32
C ARG A 90 14.68 -0.50 -2.01
N PHE A 91 15.04 -0.58 -0.73
CA PHE A 91 16.43 -0.82 -0.32
C PHE A 91 16.92 -2.21 -0.72
N ALA A 92 16.05 -3.23 -0.69
CA ALA A 92 16.41 -4.57 -1.14
C ALA A 92 16.71 -4.59 -2.64
N VAL A 93 15.93 -3.89 -3.47
CA VAL A 93 16.18 -3.78 -4.90
C VAL A 93 17.47 -2.99 -5.18
N GLU A 94 17.75 -1.91 -4.44
CA GLU A 94 18.99 -1.15 -4.56
C GLU A 94 20.23 -2.01 -4.26
N GLU A 95 20.16 -2.91 -3.27
CA GLU A 95 21.30 -3.71 -2.82
C GLU A 95 21.45 -5.02 -3.62
N LEU A 96 20.33 -5.69 -3.93
CA LEU A 96 20.33 -7.03 -4.51
C LEU A 96 20.20 -7.03 -6.06
N GLY A 97 19.79 -5.90 -6.64
CA GLY A 97 19.45 -5.79 -8.05
C GLY A 97 18.07 -6.33 -8.39
N VAL A 98 17.57 -6.01 -9.58
CA VAL A 98 16.22 -6.39 -10.04
C VAL A 98 16.16 -7.85 -10.52
N GLU A 99 17.27 -8.42 -10.91
CA GLU A 99 17.37 -9.75 -11.50
C GLU A 99 16.95 -10.87 -10.53
N ILE A 100 17.28 -10.70 -9.27
CA ILE A 100 16.97 -11.71 -8.25
C ILE A 100 15.45 -11.89 -8.03
N PHE A 101 14.67 -10.93 -8.48
CA PHE A 101 13.20 -10.96 -8.39
C PHE A 101 12.52 -11.55 -9.63
N ASP A 102 13.28 -12.04 -10.60
CA ASP A 102 12.73 -12.71 -11.78
C ASP A 102 11.89 -13.93 -11.35
N ASN A 103 10.78 -14.17 -12.05
CA ASN A 103 9.84 -15.26 -11.79
C ASN A 103 9.15 -15.20 -10.39
N ARG A 104 8.99 -14.01 -9.86
CA ARG A 104 8.31 -13.74 -8.60
C ARG A 104 7.14 -12.79 -8.78
N LEU A 105 6.20 -12.87 -7.86
CA LEU A 105 5.11 -11.90 -7.74
C LEU A 105 5.55 -10.75 -6.84
N ILE A 106 5.46 -9.53 -7.34
CA ILE A 106 5.61 -8.28 -6.58
C ILE A 106 4.23 -7.64 -6.50
N ALA A 107 3.59 -7.75 -5.34
CA ALA A 107 2.26 -7.22 -5.10
C ALA A 107 2.36 -5.95 -4.26
N ILE A 108 2.08 -4.79 -4.87
CA ILE A 108 2.26 -3.47 -4.26
C ILE A 108 0.90 -2.90 -3.87
N ASP A 109 0.71 -2.71 -2.58
CA ASP A 109 -0.46 -2.04 -2.01
C ASP A 109 -0.25 -0.52 -1.96
N GLU A 110 -1.35 0.23 -2.01
CA GLU A 110 -1.36 1.70 -2.09
C GLU A 110 -0.42 2.25 -3.19
N PHE A 111 -0.60 1.70 -4.38
CA PHE A 111 0.25 1.93 -5.53
C PHE A 111 0.37 3.40 -5.95
N HIS A 112 -0.59 4.25 -5.56
CA HIS A 112 -0.54 5.69 -5.80
C HIS A 112 0.64 6.40 -5.10
N HIS A 113 1.33 5.75 -4.16
CA HIS A 113 2.59 6.26 -3.62
C HIS A 113 3.77 6.13 -4.58
N VAL A 114 3.64 5.34 -5.64
CA VAL A 114 4.58 5.29 -6.75
C VAL A 114 4.34 6.49 -7.66
N SER A 115 5.38 6.99 -8.30
CA SER A 115 5.31 8.09 -9.26
C SER A 115 6.27 7.85 -10.41
N SER A 116 5.88 8.28 -11.60
CA SER A 116 6.74 8.32 -12.78
C SER A 116 7.79 9.44 -12.73
N ASN A 117 7.77 10.28 -11.70
CA ASN A 117 8.79 11.30 -11.49
C ASN A 117 10.16 10.64 -11.34
N PRO A 118 11.21 11.10 -12.05
CA PRO A 118 12.57 10.57 -11.97
C PRO A 118 13.17 10.57 -10.56
N ASP A 119 12.70 11.44 -9.68
CA ASP A 119 13.14 11.49 -8.28
C ASP A 119 12.47 10.42 -7.40
N ASN A 120 11.44 9.76 -7.89
CA ASN A 120 10.77 8.66 -7.18
C ASN A 120 11.53 7.34 -7.40
N LYS A 121 12.34 6.97 -6.42
CA LYS A 121 13.18 5.77 -6.50
C LYS A 121 12.37 4.47 -6.70
N LEU A 122 11.22 4.35 -6.04
CA LEU A 122 10.38 3.16 -6.17
C LEU A 122 9.76 3.10 -7.59
N GLY A 123 9.33 4.24 -8.13
CA GLY A 123 8.84 4.35 -9.50
C GLY A 123 9.90 3.91 -10.52
N ASN A 124 11.13 4.40 -10.38
CA ASN A 124 12.23 4.03 -11.26
C ASN A 124 12.58 2.53 -11.20
N GLN A 125 12.57 1.95 -10.01
CA GLN A 125 12.79 0.51 -9.85
C GLN A 125 11.66 -0.29 -10.50
N LEU A 126 10.42 0.17 -10.36
CA LEU A 126 9.27 -0.48 -10.95
C LEU A 126 9.32 -0.46 -12.48
N SER A 127 9.70 0.67 -13.08
CA SER A 127 9.92 0.75 -14.53
C SER A 127 10.96 -0.28 -15.01
N GLN A 128 12.03 -0.52 -14.26
CA GLN A 128 13.01 -1.56 -14.58
C GLN A 128 12.39 -2.96 -14.56
N PHE A 129 11.55 -3.29 -13.59
CA PHE A 129 10.82 -4.56 -13.57
C PHE A 129 9.88 -4.70 -14.76
N ILE A 130 9.16 -3.62 -15.11
CA ILE A 130 8.21 -3.57 -16.22
C ILE A 130 8.96 -3.72 -17.56
N GLU A 131 10.09 -3.07 -17.72
CA GLU A 131 10.93 -3.18 -18.94
C GLU A 131 11.49 -4.59 -19.12
N ARG A 132 11.94 -5.23 -18.03
CA ARG A 132 12.48 -6.59 -18.03
C ARG A 132 11.45 -7.67 -18.34
N ASP A 133 10.19 -7.42 -17.99
CA ASP A 133 9.06 -8.34 -18.21
C ASP A 133 9.32 -9.78 -17.70
N LYS A 134 9.96 -9.90 -16.52
CA LYS A 134 10.31 -11.20 -15.92
C LYS A 134 9.74 -11.40 -14.50
N ALA A 135 9.10 -10.39 -13.93
CA ALA A 135 8.39 -10.46 -12.68
C ALA A 135 6.90 -10.21 -12.93
N HIS A 136 6.03 -10.84 -12.16
CA HIS A 136 4.62 -10.52 -12.17
C HIS A 136 4.37 -9.38 -11.20
N ILE A 137 3.68 -8.34 -11.65
CA ILE A 137 3.37 -7.17 -10.84
C ILE A 137 1.85 -7.09 -10.65
N VAL A 138 1.42 -7.00 -9.39
CA VAL A 138 0.03 -6.67 -9.03
C VAL A 138 0.07 -5.35 -8.28
N ALA A 139 -0.47 -4.31 -8.91
CA ALA A 139 -0.55 -2.97 -8.36
C ALA A 139 -1.98 -2.70 -7.88
N MET A 140 -2.14 -2.32 -6.62
CA MET A 140 -3.45 -2.06 -6.02
C MET A 140 -3.49 -0.69 -5.40
N THR A 141 -4.61 0.00 -5.59
CA THR A 141 -4.84 1.29 -4.95
C THR A 141 -6.33 1.56 -4.83
N GLY A 142 -6.74 2.20 -3.74
CA GLY A 142 -8.09 2.73 -3.59
C GLY A 142 -8.34 3.97 -4.45
N SER A 143 -7.29 4.63 -4.92
CA SER A 143 -7.36 5.78 -5.81
C SER A 143 -6.12 5.80 -6.71
N TYR A 144 -6.32 5.57 -8.00
CA TYR A 144 -5.23 5.71 -8.98
C TYR A 144 -4.84 7.17 -9.24
N PHE A 145 -5.64 8.09 -8.71
CA PHE A 145 -5.43 9.52 -8.85
C PHE A 145 -4.68 10.08 -7.63
N ARG A 146 -3.49 10.64 -7.85
CA ARG A 146 -2.62 11.15 -6.77
C ARG A 146 -3.07 12.49 -6.20
N GLY A 147 -3.85 13.27 -6.95
CA GLY A 147 -4.22 14.63 -6.56
C GLY A 147 -3.15 15.69 -6.85
N ASP A 148 -1.97 15.28 -7.33
CA ASP A 148 -0.96 16.16 -7.92
C ASP A 148 -0.94 16.00 -9.46
N SER A 149 -0.11 16.76 -10.13
CA SER A 149 0.02 16.74 -11.60
C SER A 149 0.88 15.57 -12.12
N GLU A 150 1.34 14.68 -11.24
CA GLU A 150 2.26 13.60 -11.60
C GLU A 150 1.52 12.31 -11.87
N ALA A 151 1.87 11.66 -12.98
CA ALA A 151 1.37 10.33 -13.29
C ALA A 151 1.98 9.27 -12.37
N VAL A 152 1.21 8.23 -12.03
CA VAL A 152 1.70 7.08 -11.25
C VAL A 152 2.66 6.26 -12.09
N LEU A 153 2.30 5.97 -13.33
CA LEU A 153 3.15 5.28 -14.32
C LEU A 153 3.31 6.15 -15.57
N SER A 154 4.37 5.89 -16.33
CA SER A 154 4.46 6.41 -17.70
C SER A 154 3.37 5.78 -18.57
N PRO A 155 2.88 6.46 -19.62
CA PRO A 155 1.90 5.85 -20.54
C PRO A 155 2.38 4.54 -21.16
N THR A 156 3.69 4.40 -21.40
CA THR A 156 4.29 3.18 -21.93
C THR A 156 4.23 2.03 -20.95
N ASP A 157 4.49 2.30 -19.67
CA ASP A 157 4.44 1.28 -18.63
C ASP A 157 2.99 0.90 -18.31
N GLU A 158 2.09 1.88 -18.28
CA GLU A 158 0.65 1.66 -18.04
C GLU A 158 0.02 0.74 -19.07
N ASN A 159 0.41 0.87 -20.34
CA ASN A 159 -0.08 0.02 -21.42
C ASN A 159 0.32 -1.47 -21.31
N LYS A 160 1.24 -1.80 -20.42
CA LYS A 160 1.62 -3.19 -20.13
C LYS A 160 0.77 -3.83 -19.02
N PHE A 161 -0.09 -3.06 -18.36
CA PHE A 161 -0.98 -3.55 -17.33
C PHE A 161 -2.37 -3.82 -17.87
N GLU A 162 -2.95 -4.93 -17.42
CA GLU A 162 -4.38 -5.16 -17.50
C GLU A 162 -5.05 -4.51 -16.28
N THR A 163 -5.99 -3.60 -16.54
CA THR A 163 -6.63 -2.81 -15.48
C THR A 163 -7.99 -3.37 -15.11
N VAL A 164 -8.18 -3.65 -13.83
CA VAL A 164 -9.47 -4.02 -13.25
C VAL A 164 -9.92 -2.91 -12.31
N THR A 165 -11.07 -2.31 -12.58
CA THR A 165 -11.62 -1.22 -11.77
C THR A 165 -12.90 -1.67 -11.09
N TYR A 166 -12.98 -1.43 -9.78
CA TYR A 166 -14.19 -1.57 -8.99
C TYR A 166 -14.53 -0.21 -8.39
N THR A 167 -15.54 0.43 -8.95
CA THR A 167 -15.89 1.82 -8.61
C THR A 167 -16.55 1.93 -7.25
N TYR A 168 -16.47 3.12 -6.64
CA TYR A 168 -17.19 3.42 -5.42
C TYR A 168 -18.71 3.23 -5.54
N TYR A 169 -19.28 3.55 -6.69
CA TYR A 169 -20.71 3.35 -6.98
C TYR A 169 -21.09 1.87 -7.02
N GLU A 170 -20.27 1.03 -7.63
CA GLU A 170 -20.47 -0.42 -7.62
C GLU A 170 -20.40 -0.96 -6.18
N LYS A 171 -19.45 -0.47 -5.38
CA LYS A 171 -19.34 -0.82 -3.98
C LYS A 171 -20.58 -0.41 -3.19
N LEU A 172 -21.07 0.80 -3.35
CA LEU A 172 -22.30 1.29 -2.68
C LEU A 172 -23.53 0.48 -3.05
N ASN A 173 -23.67 0.13 -4.31
CA ASN A 173 -24.84 -0.62 -4.81
C ASN A 173 -24.78 -2.11 -4.48
N GLY A 174 -23.59 -2.68 -4.32
CA GLY A 174 -23.40 -4.11 -4.05
C GLY A 174 -23.32 -4.50 -2.57
N TYR A 175 -23.17 -3.54 -1.67
CA TYR A 175 -22.91 -3.80 -0.26
C TYR A 175 -24.17 -3.67 0.61
N SER A 176 -24.80 -4.80 0.95
CA SER A 176 -26.00 -4.85 1.80
C SER A 176 -25.78 -4.33 3.23
N TYR A 177 -24.54 -4.16 3.67
CA TYR A 177 -24.17 -3.80 5.04
C TYR A 177 -23.56 -2.39 5.18
N LEU A 178 -23.47 -1.63 4.10
CA LEU A 178 -23.07 -0.22 4.19
C LEU A 178 -24.19 0.59 4.84
N LYS A 179 -23.84 1.33 5.89
CA LYS A 179 -24.70 2.36 6.43
C LYS A 179 -24.88 3.48 5.40
N ALA A 180 -26.01 4.19 5.49
CA ALA A 180 -26.22 5.37 4.69
C ALA A 180 -25.06 6.36 4.90
N LEU A 181 -24.55 6.90 3.78
CA LEU A 181 -23.52 7.93 3.76
C LEU A 181 -24.18 9.25 3.38
N ASP A 182 -24.07 10.23 4.27
CA ASP A 182 -24.47 11.62 4.01
C ASP A 182 -23.21 12.47 3.91
N ILE A 183 -23.06 13.20 2.79
CA ILE A 183 -21.89 14.04 2.53
C ILE A 183 -22.34 15.49 2.50
N GLY A 184 -22.00 16.22 3.58
CA GLY A 184 -22.23 17.66 3.67
C GLY A 184 -20.95 18.45 3.33
N TYR A 185 -21.10 19.55 2.62
CA TYR A 185 -20.04 20.54 2.40
C TYR A 185 -20.29 21.78 3.23
N PHE A 186 -19.26 22.20 3.94
CA PHE A 186 -19.35 23.38 4.80
C PHE A 186 -18.29 24.40 4.40
N PHE A 187 -18.73 25.58 3.95
CA PHE A 187 -17.86 26.71 3.63
C PHE A 187 -17.83 27.68 4.79
N TYR A 188 -16.66 28.13 5.17
CA TYR A 188 -16.50 29.04 6.30
C TYR A 188 -15.53 30.17 5.98
N THR A 189 -15.71 31.29 6.68
CA THR A 189 -14.80 32.41 6.74
C THR A 189 -14.41 32.65 8.19
N GLY A 190 -13.13 32.91 8.46
CA GLY A 190 -12.62 33.12 9.80
C GLY A 190 -11.76 31.96 10.31
N LYS A 191 -11.76 31.75 11.63
CA LYS A 191 -10.94 30.70 12.24
C LYS A 191 -11.53 29.32 12.00
N TYR A 192 -10.65 28.35 11.69
CA TYR A 192 -11.04 26.95 11.47
C TYR A 192 -11.74 26.34 12.69
N THR A 193 -11.23 26.57 13.88
CA THR A 193 -11.80 26.10 15.14
C THR A 193 -13.23 26.55 15.35
N ASP A 194 -13.50 27.84 15.13
CA ASP A 194 -14.86 28.38 15.28
C ASP A 194 -15.84 27.74 14.27
N ALA A 195 -15.34 27.38 13.10
CA ALA A 195 -16.12 26.71 12.08
C ALA A 195 -16.41 25.25 12.45
N VAL A 196 -15.41 24.53 12.92
CA VAL A 196 -15.54 23.13 13.35
C VAL A 196 -16.51 23.04 14.52
N MET A 197 -16.40 23.91 15.52
CA MET A 197 -17.28 23.92 16.68
C MET A 197 -18.75 24.14 16.35
N LYS A 198 -19.06 24.78 15.22
CA LYS A 198 -20.45 25.00 14.77
C LYS A 198 -21.10 23.75 14.16
N VAL A 199 -20.29 22.84 13.64
CA VAL A 199 -20.77 21.62 12.94
C VAL A 199 -20.58 20.37 13.77
N LEU A 200 -19.80 20.43 14.85
CA LEU A 200 -19.59 19.31 15.75
C LEU A 200 -20.82 19.06 16.62
N ASP A 201 -21.31 17.84 16.60
CA ASP A 201 -22.24 17.32 17.58
C ASP A 201 -21.49 16.42 18.55
N PRO A 202 -21.27 16.84 19.82
CA PRO A 202 -20.52 16.05 20.80
C PRO A 202 -21.22 14.76 21.23
N SER A 203 -22.48 14.58 20.88
CA SER A 203 -23.22 13.35 21.14
C SER A 203 -22.92 12.24 20.13
N LEU A 204 -22.31 12.59 19.00
CA LEU A 204 -21.98 11.66 17.92
C LEU A 204 -20.52 11.22 17.97
N LYS A 205 -20.24 9.99 17.55
CA LYS A 205 -18.87 9.53 17.34
C LYS A 205 -18.28 10.30 16.17
N THR A 206 -17.29 11.14 16.43
CA THR A 206 -16.70 12.05 15.45
C THR A 206 -15.22 11.75 15.27
N ILE A 207 -14.76 11.76 14.02
CA ILE A 207 -13.34 11.74 13.65
C ILE A 207 -13.04 13.07 12.97
N ILE A 208 -12.08 13.82 13.51
CA ILE A 208 -11.63 15.07 12.92
C ILE A 208 -10.28 14.82 12.25
N HIS A 209 -10.22 15.03 10.93
CA HIS A 209 -8.97 15.00 10.20
C HIS A 209 -8.39 16.40 10.15
N ILE A 210 -7.22 16.58 10.76
CA ILE A 210 -6.48 17.84 10.73
C ILE A 210 -5.41 17.72 9.64
N PRO A 211 -5.48 18.53 8.56
CA PRO A 211 -4.45 18.52 7.52
C PRO A 211 -3.07 18.83 8.07
N ASN A 212 -2.03 18.23 7.49
CA ASN A 212 -0.65 18.51 7.85
C ASN A 212 -0.40 20.04 7.76
N VAL A 213 0.18 20.63 8.80
CA VAL A 213 0.47 22.08 8.87
C VAL A 213 1.40 22.57 7.75
N ASN A 214 2.21 21.70 7.19
CA ASN A 214 3.12 22.00 6.09
C ASN A 214 2.50 21.78 4.70
N SER A 215 1.25 21.32 4.61
CA SER A 215 0.58 21.17 3.32
C SER A 215 0.26 22.56 2.73
N LYS A 216 0.28 22.68 1.39
CA LYS A 216 -0.10 23.91 0.69
C LYS A 216 -1.53 24.37 1.02
N GLU A 217 -2.37 23.48 1.47
CA GLU A 217 -3.77 23.71 1.87
C GLU A 217 -3.89 24.16 3.33
N SER A 218 -2.81 24.07 4.09
CA SER A 218 -2.78 24.51 5.48
C SER A 218 -2.39 25.97 5.58
N THR A 219 -3.32 26.81 6.01
CA THR A 219 -3.12 28.27 6.02
C THR A 219 -2.27 28.78 7.16
N LYS A 220 -1.90 28.01 8.19
CA LYS A 220 -0.97 28.47 9.25
C LYS A 220 -0.54 27.43 10.27
N ILE A 221 0.67 27.65 10.80
CA ILE A 221 1.23 27.16 12.06
C ILE A 221 0.23 27.39 13.20
N GLY A 222 -0.15 26.37 13.91
CA GLY A 222 -1.02 26.51 15.10
C GLY A 222 -2.35 25.74 15.04
N LYS A 223 -2.70 25.13 13.90
CA LYS A 223 -3.94 24.33 13.81
C LYS A 223 -4.00 23.16 14.79
N HIS A 224 -2.87 22.58 15.15
CA HIS A 224 -2.83 21.52 16.17
C HIS A 224 -3.08 22.03 17.56
N LEU A 225 -2.62 23.25 17.89
CA LEU A 225 -2.82 23.90 19.19
C LEU A 225 -4.23 24.44 19.38
N GLU A 226 -4.99 24.55 18.29
CA GLU A 226 -6.35 25.09 18.36
C GLU A 226 -7.44 24.01 18.55
N VAL A 227 -7.10 22.73 18.41
CA VAL A 227 -8.06 21.60 18.45
C VAL A 227 -7.86 20.73 19.71
N GLU A 228 -6.78 20.93 20.46
CA GLU A 228 -6.61 20.34 21.79
C GLU A 228 -7.53 21.06 22.80
#